data_53f86c008d4314138f26d20833ab3dc6
#
_entry.id   53f86c008d4314138f26d20833ab3dc6
#
_cell.length_a   1.000
_cell.length_b   1.000
_cell.length_c   1.000
_cell.angle_alpha   90.00
_cell.angle_beta   90.00
_cell.angle_gamma   90.00
#
_symmetry.space_group_name_H-M   'P 1'
#
loop_
_entity.id
_entity.type
_entity.pdbx_description
1 polymer ?
#
loop_
_entity_poly.entity_id
_entity_poly.type
_entity_poly.pdbx_seq_one_letter_code
_entity_poly.pdbx_strand_id
1 'polypeptide(L)'
;MAAQLVDLHLHSTFSDGRYTPTMLVDEAVSKGISVIAITDHDSWNGMAEAREAAKRYGGRIRVLTGVELGTQYEDDAVHILGYHVSTDCEALHKKMDEMRHAREHRLYAMLEKLEKLGYHVEVEACDPKNRAVGRPHVAKALVAKGYFATVQEVFDALLHRGGPAYVPQPKLSPQEAVALIHEAGGIAVLAHPSELVDKTLPERLLAAEPFDGIEVWHPSADAQAQVHWLALAKQRGLLVSGGSDFHGIPDRFPTKLGIWQVQYDDVKGVIEWK
;
A
#
# COMPACT_ATOMS: atom_id res chain seq x y z
N MET A 1 -18.99 -7.99 -25.26
CA MET A 1 -17.93 -6.97 -25.14
C MET A 1 -16.71 -7.66 -24.59
N ALA A 2 -15.50 -7.30 -25.00
CA ALA A 2 -14.28 -7.86 -24.37
C ALA A 2 -14.28 -7.46 -22.89
N ALA A 3 -13.82 -8.38 -22.04
CA ALA A 3 -13.68 -8.13 -20.60
C ALA A 3 -12.72 -6.94 -20.38
N GLN A 4 -13.14 -5.97 -19.60
CA GLN A 4 -12.35 -4.77 -19.31
C GLN A 4 -11.54 -5.02 -18.05
N LEU A 5 -10.20 -5.03 -18.17
CA LEU A 5 -9.28 -5.26 -17.07
C LEU A 5 -9.00 -3.96 -16.33
N VAL A 6 -8.85 -4.09 -15.02
CA VAL A 6 -8.48 -3.00 -14.12
C VAL A 6 -7.45 -3.45 -13.07
N ASP A 7 -6.76 -2.50 -12.46
CA ASP A 7 -5.88 -2.74 -11.31
C ASP A 7 -5.93 -1.53 -10.37
N LEU A 8 -6.56 -1.70 -9.22
CA LEU A 8 -6.82 -0.59 -8.31
C LEU A 8 -5.86 -0.55 -7.11
N HIS A 9 -4.77 -1.33 -7.15
CA HIS A 9 -3.79 -1.37 -6.08
C HIS A 9 -2.37 -1.51 -6.65
N LEU A 10 -1.69 -0.37 -6.86
CA LEU A 10 -0.36 -0.30 -7.47
C LEU A 10 0.55 0.64 -6.68
N HIS A 11 1.83 0.27 -6.58
CA HIS A 11 2.85 1.07 -5.94
C HIS A 11 3.89 1.58 -6.92
N SER A 12 4.22 2.87 -6.80
CA SER A 12 5.20 3.53 -7.63
C SER A 12 6.51 3.85 -6.88
N THR A 13 7.42 4.51 -7.57
CA THR A 13 8.65 5.04 -6.97
C THR A 13 8.40 6.17 -5.97
N PHE A 14 7.18 6.61 -5.77
CA PHE A 14 6.80 7.57 -4.73
C PHE A 14 6.52 6.91 -3.37
N SER A 15 6.50 5.57 -3.32
CA SER A 15 6.55 4.79 -2.09
C SER A 15 7.66 3.73 -2.16
N ASP A 16 7.33 2.47 -2.28
CA ASP A 16 8.28 1.35 -2.29
C ASP A 16 8.23 0.51 -3.56
N GLY A 17 7.45 0.95 -4.55
CA GLY A 17 7.46 0.39 -5.89
C GLY A 17 8.74 0.74 -6.68
N ARG A 18 9.00 -0.01 -7.74
CA ARG A 18 10.17 0.19 -8.61
C ARG A 18 9.86 0.88 -9.93
N TYR A 19 8.58 0.98 -10.29
CA TYR A 19 8.14 1.63 -11.52
C TYR A 19 7.76 3.07 -11.22
N THR A 20 8.14 3.99 -12.11
CA THR A 20 7.60 5.36 -12.03
C THR A 20 6.10 5.34 -12.36
N PRO A 21 5.32 6.35 -11.96
CA PRO A 21 3.93 6.46 -12.37
C PRO A 21 3.74 6.38 -13.88
N THR A 22 4.64 7.01 -14.65
CA THR A 22 4.66 6.92 -16.12
C THR A 22 4.83 5.48 -16.60
N MET A 23 5.78 4.73 -16.03
CA MET A 23 6.01 3.33 -16.40
C MET A 23 4.81 2.44 -16.06
N LEU A 24 4.14 2.69 -14.93
CA LEU A 24 2.92 1.96 -14.55
C LEU A 24 1.78 2.19 -15.55
N VAL A 25 1.58 3.44 -15.98
CA VAL A 25 0.58 3.79 -16.99
C VAL A 25 0.90 3.12 -18.34
N ASP A 26 2.15 3.21 -18.78
CA ASP A 26 2.58 2.64 -20.07
C ASP A 26 2.44 1.11 -20.08
N GLU A 27 2.86 0.46 -19.00
CA GLU A 27 2.73 -1.00 -18.85
C GLU A 27 1.27 -1.43 -18.77
N ALA A 28 0.42 -0.73 -18.00
CA ALA A 28 -1.02 -1.01 -17.90
C ALA A 28 -1.69 -0.97 -19.26
N VAL A 29 -1.43 0.05 -20.06
CA VAL A 29 -1.95 0.15 -21.44
C VAL A 29 -1.47 -1.00 -22.30
N SER A 30 -0.19 -1.40 -22.19
CA SER A 30 0.37 -2.52 -22.93
C SER A 30 -0.30 -3.85 -22.62
N LYS A 31 -0.84 -4.01 -21.40
CA LYS A 31 -1.57 -5.20 -20.93
C LYS A 31 -3.09 -5.11 -21.14
N GLY A 32 -3.59 -4.04 -21.74
CA GLY A 32 -5.02 -3.85 -21.97
C GLY A 32 -5.80 -3.49 -20.68
N ILE A 33 -5.12 -3.04 -19.64
CA ILE A 33 -5.73 -2.52 -18.41
C ILE A 33 -6.24 -1.11 -18.72
N SER A 34 -7.51 -0.85 -18.41
CA SER A 34 -8.20 0.39 -18.78
C SER A 34 -8.41 1.35 -17.61
N VAL A 35 -8.37 0.84 -16.37
CA VAL A 35 -8.45 1.66 -15.16
C VAL A 35 -7.36 1.20 -14.19
N ILE A 36 -6.61 2.14 -13.66
CA ILE A 36 -5.65 1.90 -12.57
C ILE A 36 -5.88 2.88 -11.43
N ALA A 37 -5.51 2.48 -10.21
CA ALA A 37 -5.25 3.38 -9.11
C ALA A 37 -3.80 3.20 -8.64
N ILE A 38 -3.06 4.30 -8.51
CA ILE A 38 -1.76 4.28 -7.83
C ILE A 38 -2.05 4.63 -6.37
N THR A 39 -1.73 3.70 -5.48
CA THR A 39 -2.06 3.73 -4.06
C THR A 39 -0.80 3.71 -3.21
N ASP A 40 0.16 4.57 -3.56
CA ASP A 40 1.43 4.69 -2.86
C ASP A 40 1.23 4.85 -1.34
N HIS A 41 2.10 4.20 -0.55
CA HIS A 41 2.05 4.28 0.91
C HIS A 41 2.22 5.71 1.41
N ASP A 42 1.17 6.22 2.08
CA ASP A 42 1.10 7.55 2.69
C ASP A 42 1.54 8.68 1.73
N SER A 43 1.24 8.53 0.43
CA SER A 43 1.62 9.49 -0.60
C SER A 43 0.69 9.43 -1.81
N TRP A 44 0.40 10.58 -2.40
CA TRP A 44 -0.21 10.71 -3.74
C TRP A 44 0.66 11.53 -4.70
N ASN A 45 1.93 11.76 -4.34
CA ASN A 45 2.83 12.64 -5.10
C ASN A 45 3.06 12.20 -6.54
N GLY A 46 2.86 10.90 -6.85
CA GLY A 46 2.93 10.33 -8.20
C GLY A 46 1.73 10.63 -9.10
N MET A 47 0.61 11.15 -8.55
CA MET A 47 -0.65 11.29 -9.29
C MET A 47 -0.58 12.27 -10.45
N ALA A 48 0.15 13.39 -10.29
CA ALA A 48 0.29 14.38 -11.37
C ALA A 48 1.02 13.78 -12.56
N GLU A 49 2.11 13.04 -12.32
CA GLU A 49 2.88 12.33 -13.34
C GLU A 49 2.02 11.26 -14.05
N ALA A 50 1.29 10.43 -13.27
CA ALA A 50 0.42 9.39 -13.82
C ALA A 50 -0.68 9.96 -14.74
N ARG A 51 -1.33 11.04 -14.29
CA ARG A 51 -2.37 11.71 -15.08
C ARG A 51 -1.82 12.31 -16.37
N GLU A 52 -0.62 12.91 -16.32
CA GLU A 52 0.02 13.44 -17.52
C GLU A 52 0.40 12.31 -18.49
N ALA A 53 0.93 11.21 -17.98
CA ALA A 53 1.23 10.03 -18.78
C ALA A 53 -0.04 9.47 -19.46
N ALA A 54 -1.17 9.40 -18.74
CA ALA A 54 -2.43 8.87 -19.25
C ALA A 54 -3.01 9.67 -20.43
N LYS A 55 -2.78 10.99 -20.47
CA LYS A 55 -3.24 11.85 -21.57
C LYS A 55 -2.74 11.40 -22.95
N ARG A 56 -1.54 10.84 -23.01
CA ARG A 56 -0.90 10.34 -24.24
C ARG A 56 -1.74 9.23 -24.91
N TYR A 57 -2.60 8.59 -24.15
CA TYR A 57 -3.37 7.43 -24.60
C TYR A 57 -4.81 7.74 -25.02
N GLY A 58 -5.20 9.03 -25.03
CA GLY A 58 -6.49 9.45 -25.60
C GLY A 58 -7.70 8.80 -24.97
N GLY A 59 -7.69 8.61 -23.63
CA GLY A 59 -8.81 8.03 -22.89
C GLY A 59 -8.84 6.49 -22.85
N ARG A 60 -7.83 5.79 -23.38
CA ARG A 60 -7.70 4.33 -23.26
C ARG A 60 -7.43 3.83 -21.86
N ILE A 61 -6.92 4.70 -20.98
CA ILE A 61 -6.66 4.42 -19.58
C ILE A 61 -7.18 5.56 -18.71
N ARG A 62 -7.81 5.21 -17.60
CA ARG A 62 -8.23 6.13 -16.54
C ARG A 62 -7.37 5.88 -15.29
N VAL A 63 -6.86 6.95 -14.67
CA VAL A 63 -6.12 6.90 -13.42
C VAL A 63 -7.00 7.47 -12.31
N LEU A 64 -7.38 6.63 -11.35
CA LEU A 64 -8.09 7.06 -10.15
C LEU A 64 -7.10 7.63 -9.14
N THR A 65 -7.52 8.64 -8.37
CA THR A 65 -6.76 9.07 -7.21
C THR A 65 -6.84 8.00 -6.15
N GLY A 66 -5.68 7.53 -5.70
CA GLY A 66 -5.58 6.53 -4.65
C GLY A 66 -4.47 6.86 -3.65
N VAL A 67 -4.55 6.27 -2.49
CA VAL A 67 -3.53 6.25 -1.44
C VAL A 67 -3.71 4.99 -0.61
N GLU A 68 -2.62 4.42 -0.11
CA GLU A 68 -2.67 3.38 0.91
C GLU A 68 -2.13 3.90 2.23
N LEU A 69 -3.00 4.04 3.23
CA LEU A 69 -2.62 4.50 4.56
C LEU A 69 -2.20 3.32 5.45
N GLY A 70 -0.97 3.39 5.97
CA GLY A 70 -0.48 2.41 6.93
C GLY A 70 -1.00 2.70 8.33
N THR A 71 -1.82 1.80 8.88
CA THR A 71 -2.37 1.91 10.24
C THR A 71 -1.90 0.78 11.13
N GLN A 72 -2.25 0.84 12.39
CA GLN A 72 -2.04 -0.25 13.35
C GLN A 72 -3.26 -0.39 14.25
N TYR A 73 -3.71 -1.61 14.39
CA TYR A 73 -4.74 -1.98 15.35
C TYR A 73 -4.21 -3.14 16.21
N GLU A 74 -4.15 -2.93 17.52
CA GLU A 74 -3.48 -3.88 18.43
C GLU A 74 -2.05 -4.17 17.95
N ASP A 75 -1.73 -5.43 17.67
CA ASP A 75 -0.41 -5.85 17.17
C ASP A 75 -0.35 -6.01 15.64
N ASP A 76 -1.49 -5.92 14.95
CA ASP A 76 -1.57 -6.05 13.50
C ASP A 76 -1.32 -4.73 12.77
N ALA A 77 -0.51 -4.80 11.70
CA ALA A 77 -0.44 -3.74 10.71
C ALA A 77 -1.66 -3.87 9.79
N VAL A 78 -2.46 -2.82 9.71
CA VAL A 78 -3.67 -2.77 8.90
C VAL A 78 -3.47 -1.68 7.85
N HIS A 79 -3.72 -1.99 6.59
CA HIS A 79 -3.68 -1.01 5.53
C HIS A 79 -5.09 -0.64 5.07
N ILE A 80 -5.24 0.63 4.68
CA ILE A 80 -6.52 1.18 4.23
C ILE A 80 -6.31 1.93 2.93
N LEU A 81 -6.99 1.47 1.89
CA LEU A 81 -7.00 2.13 0.60
C LEU A 81 -8.01 3.28 0.63
N GLY A 82 -7.55 4.46 0.27
CA GLY A 82 -8.40 5.61 0.01
C GLY A 82 -8.54 5.82 -1.48
N TYR A 83 -9.75 5.79 -2.02
CA TYR A 83 -10.01 6.12 -3.42
C TYR A 83 -10.78 7.42 -3.54
N HIS A 84 -10.63 8.10 -4.69
CA HIS A 84 -11.28 9.37 -4.99
C HIS A 84 -10.97 10.51 -4.02
N VAL A 85 -9.91 10.36 -3.21
CA VAL A 85 -9.48 11.39 -2.27
C VAL A 85 -9.11 12.68 -3.01
N SER A 86 -9.52 13.81 -2.46
CA SER A 86 -9.09 15.12 -2.94
C SER A 86 -7.63 15.36 -2.56
N THR A 87 -6.79 15.64 -3.55
CA THR A 87 -5.40 16.04 -3.32
C THR A 87 -5.26 17.42 -2.69
N ASP A 88 -6.36 18.18 -2.55
CA ASP A 88 -6.40 19.49 -1.93
C ASP A 88 -6.83 19.44 -0.45
N CYS A 89 -7.06 18.25 0.10
CA CYS A 89 -7.41 18.07 1.51
C CYS A 89 -6.18 18.31 2.40
N GLU A 90 -6.13 19.47 3.06
CA GLU A 90 -5.01 19.88 3.92
C GLU A 90 -4.80 18.92 5.10
N ALA A 91 -5.88 18.42 5.72
CA ALA A 91 -5.79 17.55 6.88
C ALA A 91 -5.08 16.23 6.53
N LEU A 92 -5.50 15.58 5.43
CA LEU A 92 -4.89 14.34 4.96
C LEU A 92 -3.45 14.57 4.50
N HIS A 93 -3.19 15.66 3.77
CA HIS A 93 -1.85 16.02 3.32
C HIS A 93 -0.89 16.22 4.50
N LYS A 94 -1.29 17.05 5.48
CA LYS A 94 -0.52 17.28 6.70
C LYS A 94 -0.21 15.98 7.44
N LYS A 95 -1.21 15.09 7.57
CA LYS A 95 -1.04 13.83 8.27
C LYS A 95 -0.05 12.90 7.55
N MET A 96 -0.12 12.80 6.23
CA MET A 96 0.84 12.01 5.45
C MET A 96 2.26 12.57 5.57
N ASP A 97 2.42 13.89 5.58
CA ASP A 97 3.71 14.54 5.82
C ASP A 97 4.25 14.23 7.22
N GLU A 98 3.41 14.30 8.25
CA GLU A 98 3.78 13.89 9.61
C GLU A 98 4.26 12.43 9.66
N MET A 99 3.55 11.54 8.99
CA MET A 99 3.91 10.11 8.94
C MET A 99 5.22 9.87 8.19
N ARG A 100 5.45 10.59 7.09
CA ARG A 100 6.71 10.54 6.34
C ARG A 100 7.88 11.00 7.18
N HIS A 101 7.77 12.15 7.84
CA HIS A 101 8.81 12.65 8.75
C HIS A 101 9.05 11.70 9.93
N ALA A 102 8.00 11.11 10.50
CA ALA A 102 8.15 10.13 11.57
C ALA A 102 8.92 8.87 11.11
N ARG A 103 8.73 8.43 9.84
CA ARG A 103 9.52 7.33 9.27
C ARG A 103 10.99 7.71 9.09
N GLU A 104 11.26 8.90 8.59
CA GLU A 104 12.61 9.40 8.43
C GLU A 104 13.33 9.48 9.77
N HIS A 105 12.72 10.11 10.77
CA HIS A 105 13.27 10.15 12.14
C HIS A 105 13.52 8.74 12.72
N ARG A 106 12.58 7.83 12.48
CA ARG A 106 12.73 6.44 12.90
C ARG A 106 13.93 5.76 12.25
N LEU A 107 14.15 5.97 10.95
CA LEU A 107 15.31 5.44 10.24
C LEU A 107 16.59 5.90 10.92
N TYR A 108 16.80 7.20 11.11
CA TYR A 108 17.99 7.73 11.78
C TYR A 108 18.17 7.16 13.19
N ALA A 109 17.09 7.07 13.96
CA ALA A 109 17.15 6.50 15.30
C ALA A 109 17.51 5.00 15.30
N MET A 110 17.06 4.22 14.31
CA MET A 110 17.49 2.83 14.14
C MET A 110 18.97 2.74 13.77
N LEU A 111 19.45 3.58 12.84
CA LEU A 111 20.85 3.61 12.43
C LEU A 111 21.78 4.01 13.60
N GLU A 112 21.38 4.99 14.40
CA GLU A 112 22.13 5.35 15.62
C GLU A 112 22.23 4.19 16.63
N LYS A 113 21.15 3.41 16.81
CA LYS A 113 21.18 2.22 17.66
C LYS A 113 22.09 1.13 17.09
N LEU A 114 22.01 0.91 15.76
CA LEU A 114 22.87 -0.05 15.07
C LEU A 114 24.36 0.33 15.20
N GLU A 115 24.69 1.60 15.03
CA GLU A 115 26.04 2.12 15.21
C GLU A 115 26.58 1.81 16.61
N LYS A 116 25.78 2.04 17.67
CA LYS A 116 26.14 1.70 19.07
C LYS A 116 26.33 0.19 19.28
N LEU A 117 25.73 -0.65 18.44
CA LEU A 117 25.87 -2.10 18.46
C LEU A 117 27.02 -2.60 17.56
N GLY A 118 27.75 -1.71 16.88
CA GLY A 118 28.87 -2.03 16.01
C GLY A 118 28.45 -2.37 14.56
N TYR A 119 27.22 -2.07 14.15
CA TYR A 119 26.73 -2.26 12.79
C TYR A 119 26.69 -0.93 12.04
N HIS A 120 27.57 -0.75 11.08
CA HIS A 120 27.68 0.50 10.30
C HIS A 120 26.88 0.41 9.00
N VAL A 121 25.76 1.11 8.93
CA VAL A 121 24.89 1.16 7.74
C VAL A 121 24.57 2.62 7.41
N GLU A 122 24.78 3.00 6.16
CA GLU A 122 24.51 4.36 5.67
C GLU A 122 23.05 4.51 5.28
N VAL A 123 22.52 5.75 5.38
CA VAL A 123 21.13 6.09 5.03
C VAL A 123 20.84 5.71 3.59
N GLU A 124 21.75 6.01 2.67
CA GLU A 124 21.61 5.74 1.23
C GLU A 124 21.48 4.25 0.91
N ALA A 125 22.08 3.38 1.75
CA ALA A 125 21.91 1.93 1.60
C ALA A 125 20.51 1.45 2.00
N CYS A 126 19.84 2.20 2.88
CA CYS A 126 18.49 1.89 3.35
C CYS A 126 17.43 2.57 2.49
N ASP A 127 17.70 3.80 2.04
CA ASP A 127 16.77 4.64 1.26
C ASP A 127 17.51 5.41 0.16
N PRO A 128 17.87 4.76 -0.93
CA PRO A 128 18.61 5.43 -2.02
C PRO A 128 17.81 6.51 -2.75
N LYS A 129 16.51 6.70 -2.46
CA LYS A 129 15.63 7.62 -3.21
C LYS A 129 14.54 8.31 -2.36
N ASN A 130 14.73 8.45 -1.06
CA ASN A 130 13.72 9.09 -0.17
C ASN A 130 12.34 8.42 -0.25
N ARG A 131 12.31 7.08 -0.20
CA ARG A 131 11.08 6.29 -0.29
C ARG A 131 10.49 6.03 1.11
N ALA A 132 9.35 5.35 1.15
CA ALA A 132 8.74 4.87 2.39
C ALA A 132 9.62 3.83 3.09
N VAL A 133 10.65 4.28 3.83
CA VAL A 133 11.63 3.41 4.47
C VAL A 133 11.05 2.75 5.71
N GLY A 134 11.20 1.42 5.77
CA GLY A 134 10.83 0.61 6.91
C GLY A 134 11.97 -0.31 7.38
N ARG A 135 11.71 -1.04 8.47
CA ARG A 135 12.64 -2.06 8.99
C ARG A 135 13.18 -3.04 7.95
N PRO A 136 12.38 -3.50 6.95
CA PRO A 136 12.89 -4.39 5.91
C PRO A 136 14.03 -3.80 5.08
N HIS A 137 14.01 -2.49 4.84
CA HIS A 137 15.08 -1.80 4.11
C HIS A 137 16.39 -1.81 4.90
N VAL A 138 16.30 -1.50 6.20
CA VAL A 138 17.47 -1.58 7.13
C VAL A 138 17.99 -3.01 7.20
N ALA A 139 17.10 -4.00 7.31
CA ALA A 139 17.50 -5.41 7.35
C ALA A 139 18.23 -5.83 6.05
N LYS A 140 17.70 -5.46 4.88
CA LYS A 140 18.34 -5.73 3.58
C LYS A 140 19.72 -5.07 3.48
N ALA A 141 19.88 -3.85 3.98
CA ALA A 141 21.17 -3.16 3.99
C ALA A 141 22.21 -3.87 4.88
N LEU A 142 21.79 -4.39 6.05
CA LEU A 142 22.65 -5.19 6.93
C LEU A 142 23.08 -6.51 6.26
N VAL A 143 22.17 -7.19 5.58
CA VAL A 143 22.48 -8.41 4.79
C VAL A 143 23.42 -8.07 3.63
N ALA A 144 23.17 -7.01 2.89
CA ALA A 144 24.03 -6.60 1.78
C ALA A 144 25.46 -6.24 2.23
N LYS A 145 25.64 -5.74 3.45
CA LYS A 145 26.97 -5.51 4.08
C LYS A 145 27.60 -6.78 4.68
N GLY A 146 26.91 -7.91 4.65
CA GLY A 146 27.43 -9.18 5.13
C GLY A 146 27.41 -9.37 6.65
N TYR A 147 26.69 -8.53 7.39
CA TYR A 147 26.53 -8.68 8.83
C TYR A 147 25.65 -9.87 9.22
N PHE A 148 24.70 -10.24 8.34
CA PHE A 148 23.76 -11.35 8.51
C PHE A 148 23.58 -12.08 7.19
N ALA A 149 23.21 -13.37 7.24
CA ALA A 149 22.96 -14.16 6.04
C ALA A 149 21.57 -13.87 5.46
N THR A 150 20.58 -13.61 6.30
CA THR A 150 19.18 -13.42 5.90
C THR A 150 18.54 -12.23 6.60
N VAL A 151 17.49 -11.69 5.96
CA VAL A 151 16.64 -10.64 6.53
C VAL A 151 15.97 -11.13 7.83
N GLN A 152 15.56 -12.41 7.87
CA GLN A 152 14.93 -13.00 9.06
C GLN A 152 15.87 -12.97 10.27
N GLU A 153 17.14 -13.34 10.10
CA GLU A 153 18.13 -13.25 11.17
C GLU A 153 18.30 -11.83 11.73
N VAL A 154 18.24 -10.81 10.86
CA VAL A 154 18.28 -9.41 11.31
C VAL A 154 17.06 -9.07 12.17
N PHE A 155 15.87 -9.51 11.75
CA PHE A 155 14.66 -9.27 12.53
C PHE A 155 14.73 -9.95 13.89
N ASP A 156 15.14 -11.21 13.92
CA ASP A 156 15.22 -12.01 15.15
C ASP A 156 16.27 -11.47 16.14
N ALA A 157 17.38 -10.93 15.62
CA ALA A 157 18.46 -10.42 16.47
C ALA A 157 18.26 -8.95 16.89
N LEU A 158 17.75 -8.08 16.00
CA LEU A 158 17.87 -6.64 16.17
C LEU A 158 16.56 -5.86 16.02
N LEU A 159 15.70 -6.20 15.04
CA LEU A 159 14.62 -5.33 14.58
C LEU A 159 13.20 -5.80 14.95
N HIS A 160 13.07 -6.93 15.66
CA HIS A 160 11.77 -7.35 16.22
C HIS A 160 11.26 -6.33 17.25
N ARG A 161 9.98 -6.38 17.59
CA ARG A 161 9.40 -5.49 18.60
C ARG A 161 10.10 -5.69 19.95
N GLY A 162 10.68 -4.61 20.50
CA GLY A 162 11.50 -4.65 21.70
C GLY A 162 12.97 -5.06 21.48
N GLY A 163 13.37 -5.35 20.25
CA GLY A 163 14.77 -5.68 19.91
C GLY A 163 15.73 -4.51 20.12
N PRO A 164 17.05 -4.79 20.15
CA PRO A 164 18.07 -3.79 20.53
C PRO A 164 18.09 -2.56 19.60
N ALA A 165 17.83 -2.74 18.31
CA ALA A 165 17.76 -1.65 17.33
C ALA A 165 16.32 -1.26 16.95
N TYR A 166 15.32 -1.83 17.63
CA TYR A 166 13.93 -1.46 17.40
C TYR A 166 13.63 -0.03 17.84
N VAL A 167 12.92 0.70 16.98
CA VAL A 167 12.35 2.02 17.28
C VAL A 167 10.84 1.96 16.95
N PRO A 168 9.95 2.28 17.90
CA PRO A 168 8.53 2.36 17.61
C PRO A 168 8.26 3.50 16.62
N GLN A 169 7.18 3.37 15.85
CA GLN A 169 6.69 4.41 14.96
C GLN A 169 5.27 4.74 15.37
N PRO A 170 4.94 6.02 15.58
CA PRO A 170 3.56 6.46 15.66
C PRO A 170 2.84 6.04 14.36
N LYS A 171 1.71 5.39 14.50
CA LYS A 171 0.87 5.00 13.37
C LYS A 171 -0.53 5.54 13.61
N LEU A 172 -1.26 5.76 12.52
CA LEU A 172 -2.69 5.98 12.57
C LEU A 172 -3.41 4.75 13.13
N SER A 173 -4.50 4.97 13.85
CA SER A 173 -5.50 3.93 14.02
C SER A 173 -6.33 3.78 12.74
N PRO A 174 -6.99 2.63 12.50
CA PRO A 174 -7.93 2.49 11.40
C PRO A 174 -9.04 3.56 11.42
N GLN A 175 -9.57 3.90 12.59
CA GLN A 175 -10.57 4.94 12.76
C GLN A 175 -10.10 6.31 12.26
N GLU A 176 -8.89 6.73 12.64
CA GLU A 176 -8.32 8.00 12.18
C GLU A 176 -8.10 8.02 10.67
N ALA A 177 -7.62 6.90 10.08
CA ALA A 177 -7.40 6.80 8.65
C ALA A 177 -8.71 6.86 7.85
N VAL A 178 -9.74 6.12 8.27
CA VAL A 178 -11.08 6.18 7.65
C VAL A 178 -11.63 7.59 7.72
N ALA A 179 -11.56 8.25 8.89
CA ALA A 179 -12.04 9.62 9.05
C ALA A 179 -11.32 10.62 8.13
N LEU A 180 -10.00 10.50 7.99
CA LEU A 180 -9.20 11.35 7.09
C LEU A 180 -9.52 11.13 5.61
N ILE A 181 -9.76 9.89 5.20
CA ILE A 181 -10.18 9.57 3.83
C ILE A 181 -11.56 10.18 3.54
N HIS A 182 -12.50 10.07 4.47
CA HIS A 182 -13.83 10.68 4.34
C HIS A 182 -13.76 12.21 4.34
N GLU A 183 -12.93 12.83 5.18
CA GLU A 183 -12.70 14.28 5.17
C GLU A 183 -12.14 14.76 3.83
N ALA A 184 -11.32 13.91 3.17
CA ALA A 184 -10.82 14.18 1.83
C ALA A 184 -11.86 13.89 0.72
N GLY A 185 -13.10 13.58 1.06
CA GLY A 185 -14.19 13.27 0.12
C GLY A 185 -14.01 11.94 -0.60
N GLY A 186 -13.20 11.04 -0.09
CA GLY A 186 -12.93 9.73 -0.66
C GLY A 186 -13.73 8.60 0.00
N ILE A 187 -13.48 7.38 -0.44
CA ILE A 187 -13.99 6.13 0.15
C ILE A 187 -12.85 5.33 0.77
N ALA A 188 -13.11 4.77 1.95
CA ALA A 188 -12.17 3.97 2.71
C ALA A 188 -12.44 2.47 2.50
N VAL A 189 -11.43 1.74 2.04
CA VAL A 189 -11.51 0.32 1.73
C VAL A 189 -10.47 -0.45 2.54
N LEU A 190 -10.89 -1.50 3.25
CA LEU A 190 -9.95 -2.36 3.97
C LEU A 190 -9.10 -3.14 2.96
N ALA A 191 -7.78 -2.90 2.98
CA ALA A 191 -6.83 -3.53 2.06
C ALA A 191 -6.51 -4.97 2.45
N HIS A 192 -6.28 -5.85 1.47
CA HIS A 192 -5.78 -7.23 1.58
C HIS A 192 -6.08 -7.92 2.94
N PRO A 193 -7.37 -8.09 3.33
CA PRO A 193 -7.77 -8.62 4.63
C PRO A 193 -7.22 -10.02 4.90
N SER A 194 -6.91 -10.77 3.85
CA SER A 194 -6.32 -12.11 3.94
C SER A 194 -4.89 -12.12 4.48
N GLU A 195 -4.18 -11.00 4.49
CA GLU A 195 -2.81 -10.88 5.02
C GLU A 195 -2.77 -10.69 6.54
N LEU A 196 -3.86 -10.25 7.16
CA LEU A 196 -3.89 -10.02 8.60
C LEU A 196 -3.62 -11.32 9.38
N VAL A 197 -2.80 -11.20 10.41
CA VAL A 197 -2.39 -12.35 11.25
C VAL A 197 -3.59 -12.87 12.02
N ASP A 198 -4.30 -12.00 12.72
CA ASP A 198 -5.59 -12.33 13.32
C ASP A 198 -6.69 -12.40 12.25
N LYS A 199 -7.10 -13.61 11.91
CA LYS A 199 -8.11 -13.85 10.85
C LYS A 199 -9.52 -13.35 11.23
N THR A 200 -9.76 -13.00 12.49
CA THR A 200 -11.04 -12.42 12.94
C THR A 200 -11.04 -10.89 12.86
N LEU A 201 -9.85 -10.29 12.79
CA LEU A 201 -9.68 -8.84 12.81
C LEU A 201 -10.40 -8.11 11.65
N PRO A 202 -10.37 -8.60 10.39
CA PRO A 202 -11.09 -7.92 9.31
C PRO A 202 -12.58 -7.70 9.61
N GLU A 203 -13.26 -8.74 10.10
CA GLU A 203 -14.68 -8.64 10.41
C GLU A 203 -14.97 -7.73 11.60
N ARG A 204 -14.08 -7.71 12.61
CA ARG A 204 -14.17 -6.79 13.76
C ARG A 204 -14.01 -5.33 13.31
N LEU A 205 -13.02 -5.05 12.48
CA LEU A 205 -12.77 -3.71 11.94
C LEU A 205 -13.94 -3.21 11.09
N LEU A 206 -14.42 -4.03 10.16
CA LEU A 206 -15.58 -3.71 9.31
C LEU A 206 -16.89 -3.55 10.13
N ALA A 207 -16.95 -4.07 11.34
CA ALA A 207 -18.10 -3.87 12.24
C ALA A 207 -17.95 -2.62 13.11
N ALA A 208 -16.72 -2.24 13.46
CA ALA A 208 -16.44 -1.15 14.37
C ALA A 208 -16.30 0.21 13.68
N GLU A 209 -15.75 0.21 12.46
CA GLU A 209 -15.41 1.44 11.74
C GLU A 209 -16.23 1.57 10.45
N PRO A 210 -16.53 2.80 10.00
CA PRO A 210 -17.40 3.05 8.86
C PRO A 210 -16.62 2.90 7.52
N PHE A 211 -16.11 1.69 7.25
CA PHE A 211 -15.55 1.37 5.95
C PHE A 211 -16.62 1.39 4.87
N ASP A 212 -16.26 1.91 3.70
CA ASP A 212 -17.11 1.90 2.51
C ASP A 212 -16.95 0.61 1.70
N GLY A 213 -15.82 -0.08 1.85
CA GLY A 213 -15.51 -1.27 1.06
C GLY A 213 -14.46 -2.19 1.65
N ILE A 214 -14.22 -3.27 0.93
CA ILE A 214 -13.21 -4.29 1.24
C ILE A 214 -12.53 -4.74 -0.06
N GLU A 215 -11.21 -4.95 0.01
CA GLU A 215 -10.45 -5.51 -1.11
C GLU A 215 -10.60 -7.04 -1.12
N VAL A 216 -11.28 -7.54 -2.14
CA VAL A 216 -11.56 -8.97 -2.33
C VAL A 216 -10.57 -9.62 -3.29
N TRP A 217 -10.31 -8.93 -4.41
CA TRP A 217 -9.49 -9.45 -5.49
C TRP A 217 -8.02 -9.05 -5.28
N HIS A 218 -7.32 -9.79 -4.42
CA HIS A 218 -5.91 -9.57 -4.08
C HIS A 218 -5.13 -10.89 -4.18
N PRO A 219 -3.83 -10.89 -4.57
CA PRO A 219 -3.02 -12.10 -4.69
C PRO A 219 -2.95 -12.97 -3.42
N SER A 220 -3.09 -12.39 -2.24
CA SER A 220 -3.12 -13.12 -0.97
C SER A 220 -4.45 -13.84 -0.68
N ALA A 221 -5.51 -13.49 -1.41
CA ALA A 221 -6.83 -14.10 -1.24
C ALA A 221 -6.99 -15.30 -2.19
N ASP A 222 -7.00 -16.49 -1.65
CA ASP A 222 -7.36 -17.68 -2.40
C ASP A 222 -8.87 -17.71 -2.76
N ALA A 223 -9.28 -18.67 -3.56
CA ALA A 223 -10.67 -18.76 -4.01
C ALA A 223 -11.70 -18.84 -2.86
N GLN A 224 -11.33 -19.49 -1.74
CA GLN A 224 -12.20 -19.59 -0.58
C GLN A 224 -12.33 -18.25 0.15
N ALA A 225 -11.21 -17.54 0.33
CA ALA A 225 -11.18 -16.21 0.91
C ALA A 225 -11.97 -15.22 0.05
N GLN A 226 -11.82 -15.24 -1.27
CA GLN A 226 -12.59 -14.40 -2.19
C GLN A 226 -14.10 -14.61 -2.05
N VAL A 227 -14.56 -15.87 -2.00
CA VAL A 227 -15.98 -16.20 -1.77
C VAL A 227 -16.45 -15.66 -0.41
N HIS A 228 -15.64 -15.83 0.64
CA HIS A 228 -15.96 -15.33 1.99
C HIS A 228 -16.09 -13.80 2.01
N TRP A 229 -15.10 -13.07 1.47
CA TRP A 229 -15.11 -11.61 1.45
C TRP A 229 -16.21 -11.02 0.57
N LEU A 230 -16.53 -11.67 -0.57
CA LEU A 230 -17.68 -11.28 -1.40
C LEU A 230 -19.02 -11.44 -0.65
N ALA A 231 -19.18 -12.56 0.06
CA ALA A 231 -20.39 -12.78 0.85
C ALA A 231 -20.53 -11.74 1.96
N LEU A 232 -19.44 -11.42 2.66
CA LEU A 232 -19.40 -10.41 3.71
C LEU A 232 -19.71 -9.01 3.15
N ALA A 233 -19.08 -8.64 2.03
CA ALA A 233 -19.32 -7.36 1.37
C ALA A 233 -20.80 -7.21 1.00
N LYS A 234 -21.38 -8.23 0.39
CA LYS A 234 -22.81 -8.25 0.05
C LYS A 234 -23.70 -8.13 1.28
N GLN A 235 -23.40 -8.86 2.35
CA GLN A 235 -24.19 -8.84 3.59
C GLN A 235 -24.19 -7.46 4.24
N ARG A 236 -23.06 -6.75 4.18
CA ARG A 236 -22.87 -5.44 4.83
C ARG A 236 -23.11 -4.25 3.90
N GLY A 237 -23.40 -4.49 2.62
CA GLY A 237 -23.58 -3.42 1.64
C GLY A 237 -22.29 -2.67 1.30
N LEU A 238 -21.12 -3.33 1.45
CA LEU A 238 -19.81 -2.75 1.18
C LEU A 238 -19.50 -2.80 -0.32
N LEU A 239 -18.73 -1.81 -0.77
CA LEU A 239 -18.10 -1.82 -2.08
C LEU A 239 -17.01 -2.91 -2.13
N VAL A 240 -16.78 -3.44 -3.34
CA VAL A 240 -15.73 -4.41 -3.59
C VAL A 240 -14.61 -3.75 -4.37
N SER A 241 -13.37 -3.90 -3.90
CA SER A 241 -12.16 -3.48 -4.58
C SER A 241 -11.28 -4.67 -4.94
N GLY A 242 -10.26 -4.40 -5.74
CA GLY A 242 -9.23 -5.37 -6.06
C GLY A 242 -8.10 -4.79 -6.88
N GLY A 243 -6.93 -5.35 -6.69
CA GLY A 243 -5.72 -4.97 -7.38
C GLY A 243 -4.63 -5.99 -7.19
N SER A 244 -3.51 -5.74 -7.81
CA SER A 244 -2.37 -6.68 -7.81
C SER A 244 -1.39 -6.46 -6.66
N ASP A 245 -1.45 -5.31 -6.00
CA ASP A 245 -0.42 -4.86 -5.06
C ASP A 245 1.00 -4.90 -5.69
N PHE A 246 1.05 -4.55 -6.99
CA PHE A 246 2.28 -4.64 -7.77
C PHE A 246 3.29 -3.58 -7.36
N HIS A 247 4.48 -4.04 -6.98
CA HIS A 247 5.62 -3.19 -6.61
C HIS A 247 6.76 -3.25 -7.62
N GLY A 248 6.71 -4.17 -8.59
CA GLY A 248 7.80 -4.39 -9.55
C GLY A 248 9.08 -4.93 -8.93
N ILE A 249 9.00 -5.53 -7.75
CA ILE A 249 10.13 -6.15 -7.04
C ILE A 249 10.37 -7.55 -7.63
N PRO A 250 11.62 -7.90 -8.04
CA PRO A 250 11.94 -9.26 -8.45
C PRO A 250 11.54 -10.28 -7.38
N ASP A 251 11.03 -11.41 -7.83
CA ASP A 251 10.64 -12.55 -6.99
C ASP A 251 9.45 -12.29 -6.01
N ARG A 252 8.88 -11.08 -5.98
CA ARG A 252 7.60 -10.80 -5.32
C ARG A 252 6.46 -10.95 -6.32
N PHE A 253 5.49 -11.82 -6.02
CA PHE A 253 4.27 -11.92 -6.85
C PHE A 253 3.34 -10.72 -6.58
N PRO A 254 2.76 -10.14 -7.64
CA PRO A 254 2.96 -10.44 -9.05
C PRO A 254 4.30 -9.89 -9.58
N THR A 255 5.03 -10.72 -10.33
CA THR A 255 6.35 -10.34 -10.88
C THR A 255 6.26 -9.38 -12.06
N LYS A 256 5.08 -9.25 -12.66
CA LYS A 256 4.77 -8.33 -13.77
C LYS A 256 3.35 -7.84 -13.64
N LEU A 257 3.11 -6.60 -14.03
CA LEU A 257 1.77 -6.05 -14.14
C LEU A 257 0.93 -6.83 -15.16
N GLY A 258 -0.36 -7.04 -14.85
CA GLY A 258 -1.31 -7.76 -15.71
C GLY A 258 -1.30 -9.30 -15.57
N ILE A 259 -0.41 -9.88 -14.72
CA ILE A 259 -0.50 -11.30 -14.36
C ILE A 259 -1.71 -11.54 -13.46
N TRP A 260 -1.92 -10.69 -12.46
CA TRP A 260 -3.14 -10.66 -11.67
C TRP A 260 -4.18 -9.81 -12.39
N GLN A 261 -5.39 -10.33 -12.58
CA GLN A 261 -6.41 -9.69 -13.40
C GLN A 261 -7.69 -9.51 -12.60
N VAL A 262 -8.14 -8.28 -12.49
CA VAL A 262 -9.42 -7.90 -11.91
C VAL A 262 -10.32 -7.39 -13.02
N GLN A 263 -11.61 -7.82 -13.02
CA GLN A 263 -12.57 -7.36 -14.01
C GLN A 263 -13.22 -6.07 -13.55
N TYR A 264 -13.48 -5.18 -14.50
CA TYR A 264 -14.16 -3.89 -14.25
C TYR A 264 -15.49 -4.08 -13.51
N ASP A 265 -16.31 -5.04 -13.96
CA ASP A 265 -17.64 -5.26 -13.41
C ASP A 265 -17.59 -5.73 -11.94
N ASP A 266 -16.52 -6.39 -11.53
CA ASP A 266 -16.34 -6.87 -10.15
C ASP A 266 -16.08 -5.73 -9.15
N VAL A 267 -15.52 -4.61 -9.61
CA VAL A 267 -15.12 -3.47 -8.77
C VAL A 267 -15.74 -2.14 -9.24
N LYS A 268 -16.74 -2.22 -10.08
CA LYS A 268 -17.45 -1.08 -10.70
C LYS A 268 -17.92 -0.05 -9.67
N GLY A 269 -18.40 -0.50 -8.51
CA GLY A 269 -18.88 0.38 -7.45
C GLY A 269 -17.81 1.35 -6.95
N VAL A 270 -16.55 0.90 -6.86
CA VAL A 270 -15.40 1.76 -6.51
C VAL A 270 -15.06 2.70 -7.68
N ILE A 271 -15.02 2.19 -8.92
CA ILE A 271 -14.60 2.98 -10.09
C ILE A 271 -15.59 4.13 -10.41
N GLU A 272 -16.88 3.86 -10.28
CA GLU A 272 -17.98 4.80 -10.66
C GLU A 272 -18.54 5.56 -9.46
N TRP A 273 -17.93 5.44 -8.28
CA TRP A 273 -18.37 6.15 -7.07
C TRP A 273 -18.38 7.67 -7.31
N LYS A 274 -19.42 8.37 -6.75
CA LYS A 274 -19.70 9.79 -7.02
C LYS A 274 -19.91 10.55 -5.72
#